data_cfecaf793d76723de0fdac69e07ba673
#
_entry.id   cfecaf793d76723de0fdac69e07ba673
#
_cell.length_a   1.000
_cell.length_b   1.000
_cell.length_c   1.000
_cell.angle_alpha   90.00
_cell.angle_beta   90.00
_cell.angle_gamma   90.00
#
_symmetry.space_group_name_H-M   'P 1'
#
loop_
_entity.id
_entity.type
_entity.pdbx_description
1 polymer ?
#
loop_
_entity_poly.entity_id
_entity_poly.type
_entity_poly.pdbx_seq_one_letter_code
_entity_poly.pdbx_strand_id
1 'polypeptide(L)'
;FINACTRPLSIRPAKYYGIDLAKSVDWTVIIGLDDIGDVADYRRFQHDWLQTKNIIQQLPKNTPIMIDSTGVGDAIVEDLQKHFNAMHGFKYTSTSKQQLMELLASSIHKNEIGFPAGTIKDELEIFEYHFTSTGVRYQAPQGFHDDCVNALALANKCKIEHKLTGVYHIY
;
A
#
# COMPACT_ATOMS: atom_id res chain seq x y z
N PHE A 1 7.50 11.38 -14.43
CA PHE A 1 7.64 10.00 -13.91
C PHE A 1 6.27 9.34 -13.68
N ILE A 2 5.32 10.03 -13.04
CA ILE A 2 3.99 9.48 -12.78
C ILE A 2 3.28 9.10 -14.09
N ASN A 3 3.34 9.95 -15.11
CA ASN A 3 2.72 9.65 -16.41
C ASN A 3 3.31 8.41 -17.08
N ALA A 4 4.62 8.20 -16.96
CA ALA A 4 5.30 7.03 -17.53
C ALA A 4 4.87 5.72 -16.87
N CYS A 5 4.41 5.78 -15.61
CA CYS A 5 3.92 4.65 -14.85
C CYS A 5 2.40 4.43 -15.00
N THR A 6 1.70 5.31 -15.71
CA THR A 6 0.26 5.22 -15.87
C THR A 6 -0.09 4.22 -16.98
N ARG A 7 -0.76 3.13 -16.62
CA ARG A 7 -1.19 2.07 -17.53
C ARG A 7 -2.40 1.34 -16.98
N PRO A 8 -3.19 0.64 -17.83
CA PRO A 8 -4.40 -0.05 -17.39
C PRO A 8 -4.13 -1.06 -16.27
N LEU A 9 -5.18 -1.42 -15.52
CA LEU A 9 -5.09 -2.52 -14.56
C LEU A 9 -4.56 -3.78 -15.24
N SER A 10 -3.61 -4.44 -14.58
CA SER A 10 -3.04 -5.69 -15.07
C SER A 10 -4.08 -6.80 -15.09
N ILE A 11 -4.02 -7.66 -16.11
CA ILE A 11 -4.80 -8.90 -16.18
C ILE A 11 -4.11 -10.06 -15.49
N ARG A 12 -2.87 -9.86 -15.04
CA ARG A 12 -2.12 -10.87 -14.29
C ARG A 12 -2.63 -10.97 -12.85
N PRO A 13 -2.47 -12.12 -12.19
CA PRO A 13 -2.88 -12.24 -10.80
C PRO A 13 -2.05 -11.35 -9.88
N ALA A 14 -2.70 -10.78 -8.87
CA ALA A 14 -2.01 -10.03 -7.83
C ALA A 14 -1.13 -10.96 -7.00
N LYS A 15 0.11 -10.55 -6.75
CA LYS A 15 1.12 -11.32 -6.01
C LYS A 15 1.51 -10.69 -4.68
N TYR A 16 1.29 -9.39 -4.52
CA TYR A 16 1.68 -8.62 -3.33
C TYR A 16 0.60 -7.61 -3.02
N TYR A 17 0.17 -7.53 -1.78
CA TYR A 17 -0.89 -6.60 -1.35
C TYR A 17 -0.39 -5.56 -0.38
N GLY A 18 -0.90 -4.36 -0.52
CA GLY A 18 -0.81 -3.28 0.44
C GLY A 18 -2.21 -2.85 0.85
N ILE A 19 -2.44 -2.66 2.14
CA ILE A 19 -3.73 -2.27 2.68
C ILE A 19 -3.55 -1.08 3.61
N ASP A 20 -4.22 0.02 3.29
CA ASP A 20 -4.33 1.18 4.17
C ASP A 20 -5.71 1.18 4.83
N LEU A 21 -5.74 0.93 6.14
CA LEU A 21 -7.00 0.84 6.90
C LEU A 21 -7.55 2.22 7.22
N ALA A 22 -8.84 2.40 6.97
CA ALA A 22 -9.54 3.64 7.30
C ALA A 22 -9.47 3.95 8.80
N LYS A 23 -9.26 5.22 9.10
CA LYS A 23 -9.35 5.77 10.45
C LYS A 23 -10.48 6.79 10.44
N SER A 24 -11.53 6.53 11.25
CA SER A 24 -12.69 7.42 11.32
C SER A 24 -13.44 7.51 9.99
N VAL A 25 -13.33 8.65 9.27
CA VAL A 25 -14.08 8.92 8.03
C VAL A 25 -13.27 8.66 6.75
N ASP A 26 -12.06 8.15 6.89
CA ASP A 26 -11.18 7.88 5.75
C ASP A 26 -11.58 6.63 4.97
N TRP A 27 -10.91 6.42 3.85
CA TRP A 27 -11.12 5.27 2.98
C TRP A 27 -10.19 4.13 3.35
N THR A 28 -10.70 2.91 3.34
CA THR A 28 -9.85 1.72 3.28
C THR A 28 -9.50 1.46 1.82
N VAL A 29 -8.23 1.28 1.54
CA VAL A 29 -7.74 1.00 0.18
C VAL A 29 -6.94 -0.30 0.19
N ILE A 30 -7.28 -1.18 -0.75
CA ILE A 30 -6.56 -2.43 -0.99
C ILE A 30 -5.96 -2.35 -2.39
N ILE A 31 -4.65 -2.51 -2.49
CA ILE A 31 -3.93 -2.56 -3.76
C ILE A 31 -3.14 -3.84 -3.85
N GLY A 32 -3.35 -4.60 -4.92
CA GLY A 32 -2.56 -5.78 -5.26
C GLY A 32 -1.71 -5.51 -6.49
N LEU A 33 -0.42 -5.79 -6.41
CA LEU A 33 0.53 -5.71 -7.52
C LEU A 33 0.78 -7.09 -8.11
N ASP A 34 0.92 -7.17 -9.43
CA ASP A 34 1.36 -8.39 -10.08
C ASP A 34 2.87 -8.61 -9.91
N ASP A 35 3.43 -9.62 -10.56
CA ASP A 35 4.83 -10.02 -10.45
C ASP A 35 5.81 -8.98 -11.00
N ILE A 36 5.38 -8.11 -11.90
CA ILE A 36 6.23 -7.04 -12.47
C ILE A 36 6.00 -5.67 -11.83
N GLY A 37 5.00 -5.54 -10.96
CA GLY A 37 4.74 -4.31 -10.22
C GLY A 37 3.58 -3.46 -10.75
N ASP A 38 2.75 -4.01 -11.62
CA ASP A 38 1.55 -3.31 -12.08
C ASP A 38 0.36 -3.61 -11.18
N VAL A 39 -0.47 -2.60 -10.94
CA VAL A 39 -1.70 -2.78 -10.15
C VAL A 39 -2.63 -3.73 -10.88
N ALA A 40 -2.96 -4.84 -10.24
CA ALA A 40 -3.85 -5.89 -10.72
C ALA A 40 -5.15 -5.97 -9.94
N ASP A 41 -5.18 -5.49 -8.70
CA ASP A 41 -6.35 -5.44 -7.84
C ASP A 41 -6.39 -4.08 -7.15
N TYR A 42 -7.54 -3.44 -7.21
CA TYR A 42 -7.74 -2.12 -6.61
C TYR A 42 -9.14 -2.03 -6.03
N ARG A 43 -9.23 -1.77 -4.74
CA ARG A 43 -10.49 -1.59 -4.01
C ARG A 43 -10.38 -0.39 -3.08
N ARG A 44 -11.41 0.45 -3.06
CA ARG A 44 -11.49 1.64 -2.24
C ARG A 44 -12.90 1.77 -1.69
N PHE A 45 -13.04 1.74 -0.37
CA PHE A 45 -14.37 1.70 0.24
C PHE A 45 -14.36 2.32 1.65
N GLN A 46 -15.56 2.63 2.13
CA GLN A 46 -15.83 3.10 3.49
C GLN A 46 -16.86 2.15 4.12
N HIS A 47 -16.38 1.23 4.94
CA HIS A 47 -17.22 0.25 5.64
C HIS A 47 -16.83 0.20 7.12
N ASP A 48 -17.70 -0.38 7.95
CA ASP A 48 -17.36 -0.68 9.33
C ASP A 48 -16.28 -1.76 9.41
N TRP A 49 -15.73 -1.98 10.61
CA TRP A 49 -14.64 -2.92 10.81
C TRP A 49 -15.01 -4.37 10.49
N LEU A 50 -16.26 -4.77 10.76
CA LEU A 50 -16.72 -6.12 10.46
C LEU A 50 -16.73 -6.37 8.96
N GLN A 51 -17.31 -5.46 8.20
CA GLN A 51 -17.34 -5.56 6.73
C GLN A 51 -15.93 -5.48 6.13
N THR A 52 -15.10 -4.60 6.65
CA THR A 52 -13.71 -4.45 6.20
C THR A 52 -12.93 -5.74 6.42
N LYS A 53 -13.02 -6.36 7.60
CA LYS A 53 -12.37 -7.65 7.86
C LYS A 53 -12.88 -8.75 6.92
N ASN A 54 -14.18 -8.80 6.67
CA ASN A 54 -14.76 -9.80 5.77
C ASN A 54 -14.22 -9.66 4.34
N ILE A 55 -14.07 -8.45 3.85
CA ILE A 55 -13.49 -8.18 2.53
C ILE A 55 -12.03 -8.64 2.48
N ILE A 56 -11.23 -8.27 3.47
CA ILE A 56 -9.82 -8.64 3.54
C ILE A 56 -9.66 -10.16 3.64
N GLN A 57 -10.49 -10.84 4.41
CA GLN A 57 -10.43 -12.30 4.56
C GLN A 57 -10.68 -13.06 3.25
N GLN A 58 -11.27 -12.43 2.24
CA GLN A 58 -11.48 -13.04 0.93
C GLN A 58 -10.28 -12.94 0.00
N LEU A 59 -9.24 -12.21 0.38
CA LEU A 59 -8.00 -12.16 -0.38
C LEU A 59 -7.28 -13.52 -0.34
N PRO A 60 -6.43 -13.83 -1.34
CA PRO A 60 -5.70 -15.11 -1.38
C PRO A 60 -4.83 -15.30 -0.13
N LYS A 61 -4.96 -16.45 0.54
CA LYS A 61 -4.34 -16.72 1.84
C LYS A 61 -2.81 -16.85 1.79
N ASN A 62 -2.27 -17.25 0.65
CA ASN A 62 -0.83 -17.45 0.47
C ASN A 62 -0.12 -16.23 -0.13
N THR A 63 -0.85 -15.17 -0.39
CA THR A 63 -0.29 -13.94 -0.96
C THR A 63 0.23 -13.04 0.16
N PRO A 64 1.48 -12.56 0.07
CA PRO A 64 2.02 -11.63 1.06
C PRO A 64 1.22 -10.33 1.11
N ILE A 65 0.97 -9.84 2.32
CA ILE A 65 0.21 -8.61 2.58
C ILE A 65 0.98 -7.75 3.56
N MET A 66 1.10 -6.47 3.26
CA MET A 66 1.56 -5.47 4.20
C MET A 66 0.40 -4.52 4.50
N ILE A 67 0.03 -4.42 5.76
CA ILE A 67 -1.17 -3.71 6.20
C ILE A 67 -0.84 -2.68 7.29
N ASP A 68 -1.47 -1.51 7.21
CA ASP A 68 -1.35 -0.49 8.26
C ASP A 68 -1.87 -1.03 9.60
N SER A 69 -0.99 -1.11 10.59
CA SER A 69 -1.31 -1.55 11.94
C SER A 69 -1.21 -0.43 12.98
N THR A 70 -1.31 0.82 12.53
CA THR A 70 -1.16 1.99 13.40
C THR A 70 -2.42 2.21 14.25
N GLY A 71 -2.26 2.40 15.54
CA GLY A 71 -3.38 2.69 16.45
C GLY A 71 -4.35 1.52 16.56
N VAL A 72 -5.64 1.79 16.37
CA VAL A 72 -6.71 0.78 16.47
C VAL A 72 -6.56 -0.33 15.42
N GLY A 73 -5.83 -0.07 14.34
CA GLY A 73 -5.53 -1.08 13.32
C GLY A 73 -4.74 -2.26 13.85
N ASP A 74 -3.98 -2.09 14.93
CA ASP A 74 -3.15 -3.16 15.51
C ASP A 74 -3.98 -4.38 15.93
N ALA A 75 -5.09 -4.16 16.64
CA ALA A 75 -5.98 -5.25 17.07
C ALA A 75 -6.65 -5.95 15.87
N ILE A 76 -7.02 -5.19 14.86
CA ILE A 76 -7.63 -5.73 13.63
C ILE A 76 -6.61 -6.58 12.88
N VAL A 77 -5.38 -6.12 12.77
CA VAL A 77 -4.29 -6.85 12.11
C VAL A 77 -3.98 -8.15 12.84
N GLU A 78 -3.90 -8.14 14.18
CA GLU A 78 -3.71 -9.35 14.96
C GLU A 78 -4.77 -10.41 14.68
N ASP A 79 -6.03 -9.98 14.59
CA ASP A 79 -7.15 -10.87 14.27
C ASP A 79 -7.03 -11.43 12.84
N LEU A 80 -6.73 -10.58 11.87
CA LEU A 80 -6.57 -10.98 10.47
C LEU A 80 -5.36 -11.89 10.24
N GLN A 81 -4.27 -11.70 10.97
CA GLN A 81 -3.06 -12.53 10.85
C GLN A 81 -3.31 -14.01 11.12
N LYS A 82 -4.36 -14.35 11.86
CA LYS A 82 -4.76 -15.74 12.08
C LYS A 82 -5.23 -16.45 10.81
N HIS A 83 -5.61 -15.70 9.79
CA HIS A 83 -6.17 -16.21 8.54
C HIS A 83 -5.21 -16.17 7.35
N PHE A 84 -4.02 -15.60 7.51
CA PHE A 84 -3.04 -15.40 6.43
C PHE A 84 -1.67 -15.94 6.80
N ASN A 85 -0.96 -16.50 5.83
CA ASN A 85 0.38 -17.05 6.05
C ASN A 85 1.47 -15.98 6.11
N ALA A 86 1.28 -14.86 5.42
CA ALA A 86 2.29 -13.80 5.32
C ALA A 86 1.64 -12.41 5.34
N MET A 87 1.01 -12.07 6.47
CA MET A 87 0.49 -10.72 6.70
C MET A 87 1.36 -10.01 7.74
N HIS A 88 1.94 -8.88 7.33
CA HIS A 88 2.81 -8.07 8.15
C HIS A 88 2.17 -6.72 8.45
N GLY A 89 2.09 -6.36 9.72
CA GLY A 89 1.64 -5.05 10.15
C GLY A 89 2.75 -4.01 9.97
N PHE A 90 2.39 -2.86 9.43
CA PHE A 90 3.29 -1.72 9.27
C PHE A 90 2.79 -0.56 10.13
N LYS A 91 3.64 -0.05 11.02
CA LYS A 91 3.30 1.09 11.88
C LYS A 91 3.89 2.37 11.31
N TYR A 92 3.03 3.34 11.04
CA TYR A 92 3.46 4.66 10.58
C TYR A 92 4.07 5.45 11.74
N THR A 93 5.31 5.82 11.55
CA THR A 93 6.00 6.87 12.31
C THR A 93 6.51 7.89 11.30
N SER A 94 7.03 9.02 11.74
CA SER A 94 7.63 10.00 10.80
C SER A 94 8.75 9.35 9.98
N THR A 95 9.61 8.56 10.61
CA THR A 95 10.74 7.89 9.95
C THR A 95 10.27 6.77 9.02
N SER A 96 9.38 5.89 9.49
CA SER A 96 8.93 4.76 8.67
C SER A 96 8.12 5.22 7.46
N LYS A 97 7.29 6.23 7.62
CA LYS A 97 6.51 6.79 6.50
C LYS A 97 7.43 7.47 5.49
N GLN A 98 8.44 8.21 5.94
CA GLN A 98 9.42 8.81 5.05
C GLN A 98 10.14 7.74 4.20
N GLN A 99 10.64 6.71 4.85
CA GLN A 99 11.32 5.60 4.16
C GLN A 99 10.40 4.89 3.16
N LEU A 100 9.15 4.67 3.55
CA LEU A 100 8.13 4.05 2.71
C LEU A 100 7.88 4.87 1.44
N MET A 101 7.74 6.19 1.59
CA MET A 101 7.47 7.10 0.46
C MET A 101 8.69 7.30 -0.43
N GLU A 102 9.88 7.33 0.13
CA GLU A 102 11.13 7.37 -0.65
C GLU A 102 11.30 6.11 -1.49
N LEU A 103 10.93 4.96 -0.95
CA LEU A 103 10.95 3.69 -1.68
C LEU A 103 9.95 3.71 -2.85
N LEU A 104 8.74 4.21 -2.62
CA LEU A 104 7.74 4.37 -3.67
C LEU A 104 8.22 5.33 -4.76
N ALA A 105 8.75 6.48 -4.38
CA ALA A 105 9.27 7.47 -5.31
C ALA A 105 10.40 6.88 -6.17
N SER A 106 11.29 6.09 -5.59
CA SER A 106 12.34 5.39 -6.32
C SER A 106 11.78 4.41 -7.36
N SER A 107 10.77 3.62 -6.97
CA SER A 107 10.13 2.67 -7.89
C SER A 107 9.39 3.36 -9.04
N ILE A 108 8.74 4.49 -8.77
CA ILE A 108 8.10 5.32 -9.81
C ILE A 108 9.17 5.88 -10.75
N HIS A 109 10.25 6.41 -10.20
CA HIS A 109 11.34 7.00 -10.99
C HIS A 109 11.98 5.98 -11.95
N LYS A 110 12.11 4.73 -11.49
CA LYS A 110 12.67 3.64 -12.30
C LYS A 110 11.64 2.93 -13.17
N ASN A 111 10.38 3.35 -13.15
CA ASN A 111 9.27 2.72 -13.86
C ASN A 111 9.09 1.22 -13.50
N GLU A 112 9.31 0.89 -12.23
CA GLU A 112 9.16 -0.46 -11.69
C GLU A 112 7.76 -0.73 -11.11
N ILE A 113 6.86 0.25 -11.18
CA ILE A 113 5.50 0.16 -10.70
C ILE A 113 4.56 0.80 -11.72
N GLY A 114 3.38 0.23 -11.90
CA GLY A 114 2.38 0.77 -12.80
C GLY A 114 1.02 0.86 -12.14
N PHE A 115 0.24 1.86 -12.48
CA PHE A 115 -1.08 2.11 -11.90
C PHE A 115 -2.02 2.75 -12.92
N PRO A 116 -3.35 2.51 -12.79
CA PRO A 116 -4.31 3.09 -13.72
C PRO A 116 -4.47 4.60 -13.49
N ALA A 117 -4.93 5.28 -14.53
CA ALA A 117 -5.43 6.65 -14.42
C ALA A 117 -6.64 6.68 -13.47
N GLY A 118 -6.90 7.83 -12.87
CA GLY A 118 -7.98 8.00 -11.91
C GLY A 118 -7.47 8.26 -10.49
N THR A 119 -8.16 7.76 -9.49
CA THR A 119 -7.93 8.14 -8.08
C THR A 119 -6.49 7.91 -7.61
N ILE A 120 -5.87 6.77 -7.95
CA ILE A 120 -4.48 6.50 -7.55
C ILE A 120 -3.54 7.56 -8.13
N LYS A 121 -3.64 7.81 -9.42
CA LYS A 121 -2.80 8.79 -10.11
C LYS A 121 -3.06 10.20 -9.57
N ASP A 122 -4.32 10.55 -9.39
CA ASP A 122 -4.71 11.89 -8.90
C ASP A 122 -4.14 12.15 -7.51
N GLU A 123 -4.22 11.19 -6.61
CA GLU A 123 -3.63 11.30 -5.27
C GLU A 123 -2.11 11.40 -5.32
N LEU A 124 -1.44 10.65 -6.20
CA LEU A 124 0.01 10.73 -6.38
C LEU A 124 0.45 12.12 -6.85
N GLU A 125 -0.30 12.72 -7.78
CA GLU A 125 0.01 14.07 -8.30
C GLU A 125 -0.19 15.16 -7.25
N ILE A 126 -1.13 14.98 -6.34
CA ILE A 126 -1.44 15.95 -5.26
C ILE A 126 -0.51 15.72 -4.05
N PHE A 127 0.00 14.51 -3.87
CA PHE A 127 0.80 14.16 -2.70
C PHE A 127 2.04 15.04 -2.58
N GLU A 128 2.25 15.59 -1.38
CA GLU A 128 3.33 16.53 -1.11
C GLU A 128 4.23 16.03 0.02
N TYR A 129 5.44 16.57 0.04
CA TYR A 129 6.30 16.50 1.20
C TYR A 129 6.50 17.90 1.79
N HIS A 130 6.60 17.97 3.10
CA HIS A 130 6.82 19.23 3.81
C HIS A 130 8.05 19.09 4.71
N PHE A 131 8.90 20.12 4.69
CA PHE A 131 9.99 20.23 5.66
C PHE A 131 9.42 20.73 6.99
N THR A 132 9.78 20.05 8.09
CA THR A 132 9.42 20.45 9.44
C THR A 132 10.70 20.63 10.27
N SER A 133 10.57 21.15 11.50
CA SER A 133 11.71 21.26 12.41
C SER A 133 12.33 19.90 12.78
N THR A 134 11.62 18.82 12.61
CA THR A 134 12.04 17.44 12.93
C THR A 134 12.32 16.58 11.71
N GLY A 135 12.23 17.13 10.50
CA GLY A 135 12.47 16.41 9.25
C GLY A 135 11.44 16.68 8.16
N VAL A 136 11.31 15.75 7.23
CA VAL A 136 10.36 15.84 6.12
C VAL A 136 9.08 15.09 6.48
N ARG A 137 7.95 15.69 6.22
CA ARG A 137 6.64 15.06 6.39
C ARG A 137 6.03 14.78 5.03
N TYR A 138 5.67 13.53 4.78
CA TYR A 138 5.02 13.07 3.56
C TYR A 138 3.53 12.89 3.81
N GLN A 139 2.71 13.72 3.19
CA GLN A 139 1.25 13.68 3.36
C GLN A 139 0.53 14.40 2.23
N ALA A 140 -0.76 14.15 2.08
CA ALA A 140 -1.62 14.95 1.23
C ALA A 140 -1.84 16.33 1.84
N PRO A 141 -2.00 17.40 1.01
CA PRO A 141 -2.41 18.70 1.51
C PRO A 141 -3.73 18.63 2.26
N GLN A 142 -3.98 19.62 3.12
CA GLN A 142 -5.24 19.70 3.87
C GLN A 142 -6.45 19.64 2.93
N GLY A 143 -7.41 18.76 3.26
CA GLY A 143 -8.63 18.54 2.48
C GLY A 143 -8.50 17.50 1.37
N PHE A 144 -7.31 16.93 1.17
CA PHE A 144 -7.06 15.86 0.20
C PHE A 144 -6.75 14.54 0.89
N HIS A 145 -6.92 13.43 0.17
CA HIS A 145 -6.66 12.09 0.67
C HIS A 145 -5.31 11.55 0.19
N ASP A 146 -4.71 10.66 0.98
CA ASP A 146 -3.49 9.95 0.61
C ASP A 146 -3.60 8.43 0.81
N ASP A 147 -4.81 7.93 0.95
CA ASP A 147 -5.07 6.51 1.25
C ASP A 147 -4.59 5.58 0.13
N CYS A 148 -4.79 5.98 -1.13
CA CYS A 148 -4.30 5.21 -2.28
C CYS A 148 -2.77 5.24 -2.37
N VAL A 149 -2.15 6.38 -2.09
CA VAL A 149 -0.68 6.52 -2.06
C VAL A 149 -0.10 5.60 -0.98
N ASN A 150 -0.71 5.60 0.20
CA ASN A 150 -0.27 4.75 1.31
C ASN A 150 -0.39 3.26 0.96
N ALA A 151 -1.54 2.83 0.43
CA ALA A 151 -1.75 1.43 0.04
C ALA A 151 -0.79 0.99 -1.07
N LEU A 152 -0.57 1.84 -2.06
CA LEU A 152 0.38 1.59 -3.15
C LEU A 152 1.81 1.45 -2.62
N ALA A 153 2.20 2.34 -1.70
CA ALA A 153 3.52 2.32 -1.08
C ALA A 153 3.73 1.03 -0.25
N LEU A 154 2.71 0.60 0.48
CA LEU A 154 2.75 -0.65 1.23
C LEU A 154 2.86 -1.88 0.31
N ALA A 155 2.09 -1.92 -0.78
CA ALA A 155 2.18 -2.99 -1.76
C ALA A 155 3.57 -3.04 -2.42
N ASN A 156 4.12 -1.89 -2.76
CA ASN A 156 5.46 -1.77 -3.32
C ASN A 156 6.54 -2.29 -2.36
N LYS A 157 6.47 -1.91 -1.09
CA LYS A 157 7.38 -2.39 -0.06
C LYS A 157 7.25 -3.91 0.12
N CYS A 158 6.03 -4.41 0.17
CA CYS A 158 5.75 -5.84 0.27
C CYS A 158 6.42 -6.62 -0.88
N LYS A 159 6.26 -6.14 -2.10
CA LYS A 159 6.89 -6.73 -3.29
C LYS A 159 8.41 -6.74 -3.19
N ILE A 160 9.01 -5.62 -2.83
CA ILE A 160 10.48 -5.48 -2.77
C ILE A 160 11.05 -6.41 -1.70
N GLU A 161 10.50 -6.39 -0.49
CA GLU A 161 10.98 -7.23 0.62
C GLU A 161 10.81 -8.72 0.33
N HIS A 162 9.69 -9.09 -0.26
CA HIS A 162 9.41 -10.49 -0.56
C HIS A 162 10.33 -11.04 -1.66
N LYS A 163 10.63 -10.25 -2.67
CA LYS A 163 11.60 -10.63 -3.73
C LYS A 163 13.00 -10.77 -3.17
N LEU A 164 13.43 -9.89 -2.28
CA LEU A 164 14.74 -9.97 -1.63
C LEU A 164 14.86 -11.25 -0.78
N THR A 165 13.83 -11.55 0.01
CA THR A 165 13.79 -12.77 0.83
C THR A 165 13.81 -14.03 -0.02
N GLY A 166 13.10 -14.03 -1.15
CA GLY A 166 13.10 -15.15 -2.11
C GLY A 166 14.46 -15.41 -2.74
N VAL A 167 15.27 -14.37 -2.98
CA VAL A 167 16.63 -14.50 -3.51
C VAL A 167 17.56 -15.17 -2.50
N TYR A 168 17.41 -14.88 -1.21
CA TYR A 168 18.24 -15.50 -0.16
C TYR A 168 17.90 -16.96 0.12
N HIS A 169 16.71 -17.43 -0.23
CA HIS A 169 16.30 -18.83 -0.03
C HIS A 169 16.75 -19.78 -1.13
N ILE A 170 17.32 -19.26 -2.21
CA ILE A 170 17.82 -20.08 -3.34
C ILE A 170 19.27 -20.52 -3.11
N TYR A 171 19.94 -19.95 -2.14
CA TYR A 171 21.32 -20.28 -1.75
C TYR A 171 21.36 -20.89 -0.35
#